data_ed2d8e620b79e11fb3751a8873ba1c24
#
_entry.id   ed2d8e620b79e11fb3751a8873ba1c24
#
_cell.length_a   1.000
_cell.length_b   1.000
_cell.length_c   1.000
_cell.angle_alpha   90.00
_cell.angle_beta   90.00
_cell.angle_gamma   90.00
#
_symmetry.space_group_name_H-M   'P 1'
#
loop_
_entity.id
_entity.type
_entity.pdbx_description
1 polymer ?
#
loop_
_entity_poly.entity_id
_entity_poly.type
_entity_poly.pdbx_seq_one_letter_code
_entity_poly.pdbx_strand_id
1 'polypeptide(L)'
;MIGAVFGENRVTLRGHADYAPRGEDIVCAAASALVFALIGALEEKGQLKELVIRPGLVTVAAEGDCRAEWQVIRYGLGQLAGKYPACVRLEA
;
A
#
# COMPACT_ATOMS: atom_id res chain seq x y z
N MET A 1 7.51 -11.57 0.84
CA MET A 1 7.57 -10.24 1.51
C MET A 1 6.95 -9.18 0.62
N ILE A 2 6.19 -8.29 1.20
CA ILE A 2 5.70 -7.10 0.51
C ILE A 2 6.73 -5.99 0.69
N GLY A 3 7.24 -5.45 -0.40
CA GLY A 3 8.08 -4.25 -0.38
C GLY A 3 7.25 -3.04 -0.80
N ALA A 4 7.16 -2.03 0.04
CA ALA A 4 6.45 -0.79 -0.27
C ALA A 4 7.46 0.32 -0.51
N VAL A 5 7.50 0.83 -1.74
CA VAL A 5 8.40 1.89 -2.15
C VAL A 5 7.59 3.17 -2.33
N PHE A 6 7.93 4.18 -1.53
CA PHE A 6 7.27 5.48 -1.59
C PHE A 6 8.06 6.46 -2.43
N GLY A 7 7.38 7.16 -3.31
CA GLY A 7 7.93 8.28 -4.06
C GLY A 7 7.07 9.51 -3.81
N GLU A 8 7.30 10.56 -4.59
CA GLU A 8 6.48 11.75 -4.51
C GLU A 8 5.09 11.46 -5.07
N ASN A 9 4.06 11.56 -4.21
CA ASN A 9 2.68 11.26 -4.55
C ASN A 9 2.50 9.88 -5.20
N ARG A 10 3.28 8.89 -4.76
CA ARG A 10 3.28 7.56 -5.36
C ARG A 10 3.68 6.51 -4.35
N VAL A 11 3.07 5.34 -4.45
CA VAL A 11 3.53 4.14 -3.74
C VAL A 11 3.45 2.95 -4.68
N THR A 12 4.45 2.09 -4.62
CA THR A 12 4.44 0.81 -5.33
C THR A 12 4.64 -0.29 -4.29
N LEU A 13 3.73 -1.26 -4.29
CA LEU A 13 3.86 -2.44 -3.45
C LEU A 13 4.14 -3.64 -4.33
N ARG A 14 5.18 -4.41 -3.99
CA ARG A 14 5.59 -5.60 -4.73
C ARG A 14 5.66 -6.80 -3.83
N GLY A 15 5.25 -7.95 -4.34
CA GLY A 15 5.35 -9.22 -3.67
C GLY A 15 4.12 -9.56 -2.85
N HIS A 16 4.25 -10.63 -2.09
CA HIS A 16 3.22 -11.15 -1.21
C HIS A 16 3.78 -11.25 0.20
N ALA A 17 2.92 -11.10 1.21
CA ALA A 17 3.37 -11.12 2.60
C ALA A 17 3.95 -12.49 2.99
N ASP A 18 3.40 -13.56 2.42
CA ASP A 18 3.80 -14.95 2.71
C ASP A 18 3.71 -15.29 4.21
N TYR A 19 2.73 -14.67 4.88
CA TYR A 19 2.44 -14.94 6.28
C TYR A 19 1.69 -16.27 6.43
N ALA A 20 0.79 -16.55 5.48
CA ALA A 20 -0.03 -17.76 5.47
C ALA A 20 -0.43 -18.07 4.03
N PRO A 21 -1.02 -19.23 3.77
CA PRO A 21 -1.52 -19.55 2.43
C PRO A 21 -2.52 -18.54 1.92
N ARG A 22 -2.62 -18.44 0.60
CA ARG A 22 -3.55 -17.54 -0.07
C ARG A 22 -4.97 -17.77 0.44
N GLY A 23 -5.66 -16.67 0.76
CA GLY A 23 -7.00 -16.71 1.33
C GLY A 23 -7.02 -16.74 2.85
N GLU A 24 -5.87 -17.00 3.49
CA GLU A 24 -5.74 -17.04 4.94
C GLU A 24 -4.69 -16.05 5.45
N ASP A 25 -4.12 -15.24 4.56
CA ASP A 25 -3.03 -14.34 4.91
C ASP A 25 -3.58 -13.00 5.40
N ILE A 26 -3.61 -12.85 6.72
CA ILE A 26 -4.12 -11.63 7.36
C ILE A 26 -3.25 -10.41 7.10
N VAL A 27 -1.96 -10.63 6.85
CA VAL A 27 -1.03 -9.51 6.56
C VAL A 27 -1.28 -8.97 5.16
N CYS A 28 -1.45 -9.86 4.18
CA CYS A 28 -1.84 -9.46 2.82
C CYS A 28 -3.20 -8.75 2.83
N ALA A 29 -4.16 -9.27 3.59
CA ALA A 29 -5.49 -8.66 3.69
C ALA A 29 -5.40 -7.27 4.31
N ALA A 30 -4.62 -7.10 5.36
CA ALA A 30 -4.45 -5.80 6.01
C ALA A 30 -3.79 -4.78 5.08
N ALA A 31 -2.71 -5.17 4.40
CA ALA A 31 -2.03 -4.30 3.44
C ALA A 31 -2.95 -3.92 2.29
N SER A 32 -3.72 -4.87 1.77
CA SER A 32 -4.68 -4.62 0.70
C SER A 32 -5.78 -3.65 1.13
N ALA A 33 -6.32 -3.83 2.35
CA ALA A 33 -7.34 -2.93 2.86
C ALA A 33 -6.84 -1.48 2.95
N LEU A 34 -5.61 -1.28 3.41
CA LEU A 34 -5.00 0.03 3.49
C LEU A 34 -4.85 0.67 2.10
N VAL A 35 -4.35 -0.10 1.15
CA VAL A 35 -4.11 0.40 -0.21
C VAL A 35 -5.41 0.69 -0.94
N PHE A 36 -6.41 -0.18 -0.82
CA PHE A 36 -7.69 0.07 -1.46
C PHE A 36 -8.43 1.26 -0.83
N ALA A 37 -8.27 1.47 0.48
CA ALA A 37 -8.80 2.67 1.13
C ALA A 37 -8.15 3.95 0.57
N LEU A 38 -6.84 3.92 0.36
CA LEU A 38 -6.12 5.02 -0.26
C LEU A 38 -6.64 5.30 -1.67
N ILE A 39 -6.78 4.25 -2.48
CA ILE A 39 -7.28 4.37 -3.85
C ILE A 39 -8.67 5.01 -3.85
N GLY A 40 -9.57 4.53 -3.01
CA GLY A 40 -10.92 5.06 -2.91
C GLY A 40 -10.95 6.54 -2.53
N ALA A 41 -10.13 6.93 -1.55
CA ALA A 41 -10.05 8.32 -1.10
C ALA A 41 -9.53 9.24 -2.21
N LEU A 42 -8.49 8.81 -2.92
CA LEU A 42 -7.92 9.60 -4.01
C LEU A 42 -8.90 9.72 -5.19
N GLU A 43 -9.58 8.63 -5.51
CA GLU A 43 -10.56 8.62 -6.59
C GLU A 43 -11.73 9.55 -6.29
N GLU A 44 -12.24 9.52 -5.07
CA GLU A 44 -13.34 10.40 -4.66
C GLU A 44 -12.97 11.87 -4.75
N LYS A 45 -11.73 12.21 -4.45
CA LYS A 45 -11.22 13.58 -4.53
C LYS A 45 -10.81 13.99 -5.95
N GLY A 46 -10.87 13.08 -6.91
CA GLY A 46 -10.41 13.34 -8.27
C GLY A 46 -8.90 13.49 -8.38
N GLN A 47 -8.16 12.90 -7.46
CA GLN A 47 -6.70 13.04 -7.40
C GLN A 47 -5.95 11.78 -7.83
N LEU A 48 -6.65 10.71 -8.16
CA LEU A 48 -6.00 9.48 -8.64
C LEU A 48 -5.48 9.71 -10.05
N LYS A 49 -4.17 9.58 -10.23
CA LYS A 49 -3.50 9.84 -11.49
C LYS A 49 -3.15 8.56 -12.23
N GLU A 50 -2.67 7.55 -11.51
CA GLU A 50 -2.27 6.29 -12.09
C GLU A 50 -2.61 5.15 -11.13
N LEU A 51 -3.12 4.07 -11.68
CA LEU A 51 -3.44 2.89 -10.90
C LEU A 51 -3.07 1.65 -11.69
N VAL A 52 -2.21 0.82 -11.13
CA VAL A 52 -1.87 -0.49 -11.67
C VAL A 52 -2.15 -1.52 -10.59
N ILE A 53 -2.98 -2.51 -10.91
CA ILE A 53 -3.26 -3.62 -10.00
C ILE A 53 -3.03 -4.91 -10.78
N ARG A 54 -2.06 -5.70 -10.33
CA ARG A 54 -1.73 -7.02 -10.88
C ARG A 54 -1.37 -7.94 -9.74
N PRO A 55 -1.39 -9.26 -9.93
CA PRO A 55 -0.90 -10.17 -8.89
C PRO A 55 0.52 -9.79 -8.47
N GLY A 56 0.69 -9.52 -7.17
CA GLY A 56 1.98 -9.14 -6.62
C GLY A 56 2.50 -7.76 -6.99
N LEU A 57 1.64 -6.89 -7.56
CA LEU A 57 2.06 -5.53 -7.92
C LEU A 57 0.90 -4.55 -7.85
N VAL A 58 1.07 -3.51 -7.05
CA VAL A 58 0.12 -2.39 -7.03
C VAL A 58 0.92 -1.10 -7.08
N THR A 59 0.56 -0.23 -8.02
CA THR A 59 1.10 1.13 -8.08
C THR A 59 -0.06 2.11 -7.98
N VAL A 60 0.07 3.09 -7.10
CA VAL A 60 -0.90 4.16 -6.94
C VAL A 60 -0.14 5.48 -7.04
N ALA A 61 -0.55 6.33 -7.96
CA ALA A 61 0.00 7.65 -8.09
C ALA A 61 -1.12 8.68 -8.06
N ALA A 62 -0.85 9.80 -7.44
CA ALA A 62 -1.83 10.86 -7.24
C ALA A 62 -1.27 12.21 -7.68
N GLU A 63 -2.16 13.17 -7.84
CA GLU A 63 -1.80 14.56 -8.13
C GLU A 63 -2.50 15.49 -7.15
N GLY A 64 -1.96 16.68 -6.98
CA GLY A 64 -2.51 17.65 -6.04
C GLY A 64 -2.05 17.41 -4.61
N ASP A 65 -2.71 18.09 -3.66
CA ASP A 65 -2.35 17.97 -2.25
C ASP A 65 -3.11 16.80 -1.60
N CYS A 66 -2.39 15.72 -1.37
CA CYS A 66 -2.92 14.54 -0.69
C CYS A 66 -1.96 14.08 0.42
N ARG A 67 -1.32 15.04 1.09
CA ARG A 67 -0.40 14.71 2.19
C ARG A 67 -1.04 13.91 3.30
N ALA A 68 -2.27 14.22 3.66
CA ALA A 68 -2.96 13.49 4.73
C ALA A 68 -3.14 12.02 4.37
N GLU A 69 -3.54 11.75 3.13
CA GLU A 69 -3.73 10.39 2.65
C GLU A 69 -2.42 9.61 2.65
N TRP A 70 -1.34 10.22 2.15
CA TRP A 70 -0.02 9.58 2.15
C TRP A 70 0.49 9.33 3.56
N GLN A 71 0.24 10.25 4.47
CA GLN A 71 0.64 10.10 5.86
C GLN A 71 -0.06 8.91 6.52
N VAL A 72 -1.37 8.77 6.30
CA VAL A 72 -2.14 7.66 6.84
C VAL A 72 -1.62 6.32 6.30
N ILE A 73 -1.39 6.24 4.99
CA ILE A 73 -0.91 4.98 4.41
C ILE A 73 0.50 4.62 4.87
N ARG A 74 1.37 5.60 5.05
CA ARG A 74 2.71 5.34 5.61
C ARG A 74 2.62 4.81 7.02
N TYR A 75 1.78 5.39 7.87
CA TYR A 75 1.57 4.90 9.22
C TYR A 75 1.00 3.48 9.23
N GLY A 76 -0.01 3.23 8.41
CA GLY A 76 -0.63 1.90 8.35
C GLY A 76 0.34 0.82 7.92
N LEU A 77 1.05 1.04 6.82
CA LEU A 77 2.03 0.07 6.34
C LEU A 77 3.22 -0.03 7.30
N GLY A 78 3.60 1.08 7.94
CA GLY A 78 4.66 1.10 8.93
C GLY A 78 4.35 0.26 10.15
N GLN A 79 3.09 0.26 10.60
CA GLN A 79 2.65 -0.60 11.70
C GLN A 79 2.74 -2.08 11.33
N LEU A 80 2.35 -2.41 10.10
CA LEU A 80 2.48 -3.78 9.61
C LEU A 80 3.95 -4.20 9.53
N ALA A 81 4.82 -3.33 9.03
CA ALA A 81 6.24 -3.62 8.93
C ALA A 81 6.86 -3.80 10.32
N GLY A 82 6.41 -3.02 11.31
CA GLY A 82 6.88 -3.14 12.68
C GLY A 82 6.46 -4.43 13.35
N LYS A 83 5.23 -4.87 13.10
CA LYS A 83 4.69 -6.09 13.71
C LYS A 83 5.09 -7.35 12.95
N TYR A 84 5.18 -7.27 11.63
CA TYR A 84 5.49 -8.40 10.76
C TYR A 84 6.71 -8.09 9.87
N PRO A 85 7.88 -7.89 10.49
CA PRO A 85 9.06 -7.43 9.72
C PRO A 85 9.55 -8.43 8.68
N ALA A 86 9.19 -9.71 8.83
CA ALA A 86 9.51 -10.72 7.81
C ALA A 86 8.55 -10.69 6.63
N CYS A 87 7.43 -9.96 6.75
CA CYS A 87 6.36 -9.97 5.75
C CYS A 87 6.19 -8.65 5.02
N VAL A 88 6.55 -7.53 5.65
CA VAL A 88 6.37 -6.19 5.08
C VAL A 88 7.59 -5.34 5.37
N ARG A 89 8.06 -4.64 4.34
CA ARG A 89 9.18 -3.70 4.46
C ARG A 89 8.84 -2.41 3.73
N LEU A 90 9.14 -1.28 4.36
CA LEU A 90 9.03 0.03 3.71
C LEU A 90 10.38 0.46 3.19
N GLU A 91 10.39 0.98 1.97
CA GLU A 91 11.58 1.49 1.31
C GLU A 91 11.33 2.94 0.89
N ALA A 92 12.33 3.75 1.03
CA ALA A 92 12.24 5.16 0.65
C ALA A 92 12.33 5.34 -0.86
#